data_b8788bd0e00358acae210d37b678b008
#
_entry.id   b8788bd0e00358acae210d37b678b008
#
_cell.length_a   1.000
_cell.length_b   1.000
_cell.length_c   1.000
_cell.angle_alpha   90.00
_cell.angle_beta   90.00
_cell.angle_gamma   90.00
#
_symmetry.space_group_name_H-M   'P 1'
#
loop_
_entity.id
_entity.type
_entity.pdbx_description
1 polymer ?
#
loop_
_entity_poly.entity_id
_entity_poly.type
_entity_poly.pdbx_seq_one_letter_code
_entity_poly.pdbx_strand_id
1 'polypeptide(L)'
;MTQVSACRMPDILETNEGKERRVGVEIELSGLGYDELVTLAAKMLEGTPELKSRYVTTLQTALGDFTVELDSDPIKDLDLADERLPESIRELGGQAMDVIDAAAERVVPLEIISPPLKFSSVEVIETLVDKLRNAGALGSRDAIYFAFGLQLNPELP
;
A
#
# COMPACT_ATOMS: atom_id res chain seq x y z
N MET A 1 -0.11 -10.23 24.86
CA MET A 1 0.02 -8.78 24.60
C MET A 1 1.42 -8.56 24.04
N THR A 2 1.51 -8.49 22.73
CA THR A 2 2.78 -8.18 22.05
C THR A 2 3.00 -6.68 22.20
N GLN A 3 4.05 -6.29 22.89
CA GLN A 3 4.45 -4.89 22.97
C GLN A 3 4.72 -4.40 21.56
N VAL A 4 3.90 -3.47 21.07
CA VAL A 4 4.19 -2.74 19.84
C VAL A 4 5.52 -2.02 20.10
N SER A 5 6.54 -2.39 19.33
CA SER A 5 7.83 -1.70 19.38
C SER A 5 7.57 -0.29 18.86
N ALA A 6 7.64 0.69 19.74
CA ALA A 6 7.54 2.10 19.35
C ALA A 6 8.55 2.36 18.22
N CYS A 7 8.08 2.92 17.09
CA CYS A 7 8.94 3.26 15.97
C CYS A 7 10.06 4.17 16.46
N ARG A 8 11.32 3.77 16.24
CA ARG A 8 12.46 4.59 16.64
C ARG A 8 12.54 5.81 15.72
N MET A 9 12.32 6.98 16.28
CA MET A 9 12.47 8.23 15.57
C MET A 9 13.91 8.48 15.13
N PRO A 10 14.14 9.14 13.98
CA PRO A 10 15.48 9.57 13.58
C PRO A 10 16.04 10.62 14.55
N ASP A 11 17.35 10.69 14.65
CA ASP A 11 18.03 11.64 15.56
C ASP A 11 17.84 13.11 15.13
N ILE A 12 17.64 13.36 13.82
CA ILE A 12 17.38 14.69 13.26
C ILE A 12 15.93 14.76 12.78
N LEU A 13 15.11 15.55 13.45
CA LEU A 13 13.68 15.71 13.17
C LEU A 13 13.33 16.97 12.38
N GLU A 14 14.28 17.85 12.16
CA GLU A 14 14.09 19.11 11.46
C GLU A 14 14.92 19.17 10.17
N THR A 15 14.41 19.89 9.19
CA THR A 15 15.16 20.27 7.99
C THR A 15 16.14 21.40 8.31
N ASN A 16 17.08 21.69 7.40
CA ASN A 16 17.97 22.84 7.49
C ASN A 16 17.25 24.19 7.64
N GLU A 17 15.95 24.24 7.28
CA GLU A 17 15.10 25.44 7.44
C GLU A 17 14.35 25.47 8.78
N GLY A 18 14.59 24.51 9.68
CA GLY A 18 13.92 24.42 11.00
C GLY A 18 12.45 23.97 10.91
N LYS A 19 12.05 23.31 9.84
CA LYS A 19 10.72 22.69 9.69
C LYS A 19 10.76 21.24 10.10
N GLU A 20 9.68 20.73 10.69
CA GLU A 20 9.54 19.30 10.96
C GLU A 20 9.62 18.51 9.65
N ARG A 21 10.56 17.56 9.59
CA ARG A 21 10.75 16.66 8.45
C ARG A 21 9.52 15.77 8.24
N ARG A 22 9.33 15.40 7.00
CA ARG A 22 8.24 14.52 6.58
C ARG A 22 8.77 13.21 6.01
N VAL A 23 7.89 12.25 5.90
CA VAL A 23 8.16 10.95 5.28
C VAL A 23 6.97 10.53 4.43
N GLY A 24 7.20 10.19 3.18
CA GLY A 24 6.27 9.45 2.35
C GLY A 24 6.32 7.98 2.73
N VAL A 25 5.17 7.32 2.73
CA VAL A 25 5.05 5.90 3.05
C VAL A 25 4.26 5.21 1.96
N GLU A 26 4.79 4.11 1.44
CA GLU A 26 4.14 3.23 0.49
C GLU A 26 3.98 1.86 1.15
N ILE A 27 2.78 1.31 1.11
CA ILE A 27 2.43 0.00 1.69
C ILE A 27 1.98 -0.90 0.55
N GLU A 28 2.83 -1.84 0.18
CA GLU A 28 2.52 -2.86 -0.83
C GLU A 28 1.99 -4.12 -0.16
N LEU A 29 0.92 -4.67 -0.69
CA LEU A 29 0.24 -5.84 -0.15
C LEU A 29 -0.53 -6.63 -1.21
N SER A 30 -0.94 -7.85 -0.83
CA SER A 30 -1.94 -8.66 -1.55
C SER A 30 -2.90 -9.32 -0.56
N GLY A 31 -3.72 -10.25 -1.04
CA GLY A 31 -4.63 -11.03 -0.19
C GLY A 31 -5.98 -10.36 0.07
N LEU A 32 -6.11 -9.06 -0.18
CA LEU A 32 -7.38 -8.31 -0.13
C LEU A 32 -7.81 -7.95 -1.56
N GLY A 33 -9.12 -7.83 -1.77
CA GLY A 33 -9.65 -7.22 -2.99
C GLY A 33 -9.50 -5.70 -2.95
N TYR A 34 -9.48 -5.05 -4.13
CA TYR A 34 -9.30 -3.60 -4.23
C TYR A 34 -10.36 -2.82 -3.44
N ASP A 35 -11.65 -3.13 -3.64
CA ASP A 35 -12.76 -2.43 -2.95
C ASP A 35 -12.74 -2.68 -1.43
N GLU A 36 -12.31 -3.86 -1.02
CA GLU A 36 -12.13 -4.22 0.40
C GLU A 36 -11.03 -3.37 1.03
N LEU A 37 -9.89 -3.22 0.33
CA LEU A 37 -8.77 -2.38 0.76
C LEU A 37 -9.19 -0.91 0.88
N VAL A 38 -9.86 -0.36 -0.15
CA VAL A 38 -10.37 1.03 -0.14
C VAL A 38 -11.29 1.25 1.05
N THR A 39 -12.25 0.34 1.29
CA THR A 39 -13.21 0.45 2.40
C THR A 39 -12.50 0.42 3.75
N LEU A 40 -11.55 -0.49 3.92
CA LEU A 40 -10.81 -0.63 5.17
C LEU A 40 -9.91 0.57 5.44
N ALA A 41 -9.15 1.02 4.44
CA ALA A 41 -8.27 2.18 4.55
C ALA A 41 -9.06 3.47 4.81
N ALA A 42 -10.17 3.69 4.09
CA ALA A 42 -11.05 4.85 4.32
C ALA A 42 -11.58 4.88 5.76
N LYS A 43 -12.03 3.74 6.29
CA LYS A 43 -12.50 3.64 7.68
C LYS A 43 -11.39 3.92 8.69
N MET A 44 -10.18 3.41 8.44
CA MET A 44 -9.06 3.54 9.38
C MET A 44 -8.46 4.94 9.41
N LEU A 45 -8.40 5.59 8.24
CA LEU A 45 -7.84 6.93 8.06
C LEU A 45 -8.91 8.02 8.22
N GLU A 46 -10.16 7.65 8.53
CA GLU A 46 -11.32 8.55 8.57
C GLU A 46 -11.42 9.38 7.26
N GLY A 47 -11.07 8.72 6.14
CA GLY A 47 -10.96 9.33 4.83
C GLY A 47 -12.24 9.24 4.02
N THR A 48 -12.49 10.26 3.20
CA THR A 48 -13.56 10.24 2.20
C THR A 48 -13.00 9.73 0.87
N PRO A 49 -13.49 8.59 0.33
CA PRO A 49 -12.98 8.04 -0.92
C PRO A 49 -13.49 8.85 -2.13
N GLU A 50 -12.59 9.14 -3.05
CA GLU A 50 -12.86 9.73 -4.36
C GLU A 50 -12.25 8.86 -5.45
N LEU A 51 -13.09 8.18 -6.23
CA LEU A 51 -12.66 7.32 -7.33
C LEU A 51 -12.07 8.18 -8.46
N LYS A 52 -10.84 7.95 -8.83
CA LYS A 52 -10.15 8.62 -9.95
C LYS A 52 -10.15 7.78 -11.22
N SER A 53 -9.99 6.47 -11.09
CA SER A 53 -10.13 5.48 -12.16
C SER A 53 -10.54 4.13 -11.57
N ARG A 54 -10.69 3.10 -12.39
CA ARG A 54 -11.16 1.76 -11.96
C ARG A 54 -10.38 1.22 -10.75
N TYR A 55 -9.07 1.45 -10.70
CA TYR A 55 -8.18 0.94 -9.66
C TYR A 55 -7.29 2.03 -9.06
N VAL A 56 -7.79 3.27 -9.01
CA VAL A 56 -7.14 4.40 -8.32
C VAL A 56 -8.19 5.18 -7.55
N THR A 57 -8.10 5.17 -6.24
CA THR A 57 -8.97 5.92 -5.33
C THR A 57 -8.13 6.82 -4.44
N THR A 58 -8.48 8.09 -4.37
CA THR A 58 -7.92 9.04 -3.40
C THR A 58 -8.78 9.04 -2.14
N LEU A 59 -8.15 8.92 -0.98
CA LEU A 59 -8.78 9.06 0.33
C LEU A 59 -8.43 10.42 0.90
N GLN A 60 -9.38 11.35 0.91
CA GLN A 60 -9.21 12.68 1.49
C GLN A 60 -9.28 12.58 3.02
N THR A 61 -8.18 12.86 3.71
CA THR A 61 -8.06 12.74 5.16
C THR A 61 -7.57 14.03 5.82
N ALA A 62 -7.65 14.10 7.14
CA ALA A 62 -7.07 15.20 7.92
C ALA A 62 -5.54 15.29 7.83
N LEU A 63 -4.87 14.19 7.43
CA LEU A 63 -3.41 14.12 7.26
C LEU A 63 -2.97 14.47 5.83
N GLY A 64 -3.92 14.68 4.91
CA GLY A 64 -3.73 14.86 3.48
C GLY A 64 -4.33 13.70 2.67
N ASP A 65 -4.09 13.69 1.37
CA ASP A 65 -4.68 12.74 0.45
C ASP A 65 -3.80 11.47 0.36
N PHE A 66 -4.38 10.33 0.75
CA PHE A 66 -3.79 9.02 0.49
C PHE A 66 -4.29 8.50 -0.85
N THR A 67 -3.47 7.73 -1.55
CA THR A 67 -3.89 7.00 -2.76
C THR A 67 -3.93 5.52 -2.48
N VAL A 68 -4.98 4.84 -2.93
CA VAL A 68 -5.07 3.38 -2.99
C VAL A 68 -5.09 3.02 -4.45
N GLU A 69 -4.15 2.19 -4.90
CA GLU A 69 -4.07 1.79 -6.29
C GLU A 69 -3.62 0.33 -6.48
N LEU A 70 -3.81 -0.13 -7.69
CA LEU A 70 -3.29 -1.42 -8.13
C LEU A 70 -1.92 -1.16 -8.74
N ASP A 71 -0.88 -1.72 -8.12
CA ASP A 71 0.47 -1.64 -8.67
C ASP A 71 0.62 -2.57 -9.88
N SER A 72 0.68 -1.97 -11.06
CA SER A 72 0.82 -2.69 -12.33
C SER A 72 2.26 -2.94 -12.75
N ASP A 73 3.23 -2.27 -12.15
CA ASP A 73 4.62 -2.34 -12.59
C ASP A 73 5.25 -3.72 -12.35
N PRO A 74 5.07 -4.38 -11.19
CA PRO A 74 5.55 -5.74 -11.00
C PRO A 74 4.96 -6.76 -11.97
N ILE A 75 3.75 -6.52 -12.48
CA ILE A 75 3.07 -7.45 -13.40
C ILE A 75 3.66 -7.35 -14.80
N LYS A 76 4.07 -6.16 -15.23
CA LYS A 76 4.67 -5.92 -16.55
C LYS A 76 6.01 -6.64 -16.72
N ASP A 77 6.74 -6.82 -15.62
CA ASP A 77 8.07 -7.46 -15.59
C ASP A 77 7.99 -8.97 -15.37
N LEU A 78 6.80 -9.54 -15.13
CA LEU A 78 6.62 -10.98 -14.95
C LEU A 78 6.77 -11.74 -16.27
N ASP A 79 7.49 -12.86 -16.24
CA ASP A 79 7.41 -13.88 -17.29
C ASP A 79 6.07 -14.63 -17.15
N LEU A 80 5.05 -14.15 -17.86
CA LEU A 80 3.70 -14.71 -17.83
C LEU A 80 3.62 -16.16 -18.35
N ALA A 81 4.71 -16.69 -18.93
CA ALA A 81 4.85 -18.10 -19.30
C ALA A 81 5.29 -18.99 -18.11
N ASP A 82 5.65 -18.40 -16.95
CA ASP A 82 6.05 -19.17 -15.76
C ASP A 82 4.85 -19.97 -15.22
N GLU A 83 4.94 -21.30 -15.32
CA GLU A 83 3.88 -22.22 -14.84
C GLU A 83 3.62 -22.14 -13.33
N ARG A 84 4.52 -21.53 -12.56
CA ARG A 84 4.37 -21.32 -11.11
C ARG A 84 3.40 -20.17 -10.80
N LEU A 85 3.14 -19.30 -11.78
CA LEU A 85 2.16 -18.22 -11.63
C LEU A 85 0.73 -18.80 -11.60
N PRO A 86 -0.16 -18.25 -10.75
CA PRO A 86 -1.59 -18.55 -10.84
C PRO A 86 -2.12 -18.33 -12.25
N GLU A 87 -3.04 -19.21 -12.69
CA GLU A 87 -3.62 -19.14 -14.03
C GLU A 87 -4.26 -17.78 -14.31
N SER A 88 -4.91 -17.19 -13.29
CA SER A 88 -5.49 -15.85 -13.34
C SER A 88 -4.49 -14.74 -13.67
N ILE A 89 -3.21 -14.89 -13.29
CA ILE A 89 -2.13 -13.94 -13.64
C ILE A 89 -1.58 -14.23 -15.02
N ARG A 90 -1.42 -15.50 -15.39
CA ARG A 90 -0.94 -15.88 -16.73
C ARG A 90 -1.87 -15.44 -17.85
N GLU A 91 -3.17 -15.43 -17.57
CA GLU A 91 -4.20 -14.97 -18.52
C GLU A 91 -4.23 -13.45 -18.72
N LEU A 92 -3.63 -12.66 -17.79
CA LEU A 92 -3.47 -11.21 -17.96
C LEU A 92 -2.55 -10.82 -19.14
N GLY A 93 -1.73 -11.76 -19.62
CA GLY A 93 -0.68 -11.56 -20.64
C GLY A 93 -1.16 -11.25 -22.06
N GLY A 94 -2.22 -10.54 -22.24
CA GLY A 94 -2.68 -10.10 -23.56
C GLY A 94 -3.98 -9.30 -23.51
N GLN A 95 -4.55 -9.15 -22.33
CA GLN A 95 -5.72 -8.31 -22.12
C GLN A 95 -5.30 -7.00 -21.46
N ALA A 96 -5.89 -5.91 -21.91
CA ALA A 96 -5.73 -4.64 -21.21
C ALA A 96 -6.14 -4.85 -19.74
N MET A 97 -5.44 -4.21 -18.81
CA MET A 97 -5.67 -4.26 -17.36
C MET A 97 -7.13 -3.99 -16.92
N ASP A 98 -7.98 -3.72 -17.89
CA ASP A 98 -9.42 -3.48 -17.70
C ASP A 98 -10.25 -4.74 -17.36
N VAL A 99 -9.66 -5.93 -17.41
CA VAL A 99 -10.37 -7.22 -17.20
C VAL A 99 -9.65 -8.08 -16.16
N ILE A 100 -9.32 -7.51 -15.01
CA ILE A 100 -8.87 -8.30 -13.85
C ILE A 100 -10.12 -8.90 -13.20
N ASP A 101 -10.19 -10.21 -13.11
CA ASP A 101 -11.25 -10.88 -12.37
C ASP A 101 -11.04 -10.83 -10.85
N ALA A 102 -12.08 -11.10 -10.07
CA ALA A 102 -12.03 -11.02 -8.61
C ALA A 102 -11.02 -11.99 -7.96
N ALA A 103 -10.56 -13.02 -8.66
CA ALA A 103 -9.56 -13.96 -8.18
C ALA A 103 -8.15 -13.39 -8.41
N ALA A 104 -7.94 -12.74 -9.57
CA ALA A 104 -6.69 -12.06 -9.89
C ALA A 104 -6.47 -10.83 -8.98
N GLU A 105 -7.52 -10.08 -8.64
CA GLU A 105 -7.42 -8.92 -7.73
C GLU A 105 -6.76 -9.24 -6.38
N ARG A 106 -6.91 -10.47 -5.88
CA ARG A 106 -6.31 -10.87 -4.59
C ARG A 106 -4.83 -11.24 -4.68
N VAL A 107 -4.32 -11.40 -5.88
CA VAL A 107 -2.94 -11.83 -6.13
C VAL A 107 -2.10 -10.68 -6.70
N VAL A 108 -2.76 -9.74 -7.38
CA VAL A 108 -2.12 -8.54 -7.92
C VAL A 108 -1.70 -7.63 -6.78
N PRO A 109 -0.50 -7.03 -6.84
CA PRO A 109 -0.06 -6.08 -5.85
C PRO A 109 -1.00 -4.89 -5.75
N LEU A 110 -1.43 -4.58 -4.54
CA LEU A 110 -2.14 -3.36 -4.19
C LEU A 110 -1.22 -2.46 -3.39
N GLU A 111 -1.36 -1.16 -3.56
CA GLU A 111 -0.54 -0.18 -2.90
C GLU A 111 -1.37 0.90 -2.20
N ILE A 112 -0.92 1.30 -1.00
CA ILE A 112 -1.40 2.50 -0.31
C ILE A 112 -0.25 3.49 -0.24
N ILE A 113 -0.41 4.65 -0.86
CA ILE A 113 0.58 5.73 -0.88
C ILE A 113 0.10 6.85 0.04
N SER A 114 0.91 7.22 1.02
CA SER A 114 0.60 8.33 1.92
C SER A 114 0.99 9.69 1.31
N PRO A 115 0.34 10.78 1.73
CA PRO A 115 0.95 12.10 1.57
C PRO A 115 2.24 12.18 2.40
N PRO A 116 3.09 13.20 2.20
CA PRO A 116 4.23 13.42 3.07
C PRO A 116 3.78 13.70 4.51
N LEU A 117 3.88 12.70 5.38
CA LEU A 117 3.48 12.74 6.78
C LEU A 117 4.57 13.36 7.65
N LYS A 118 4.20 14.11 8.67
CA LYS A 118 5.13 14.49 9.73
C LYS A 118 5.58 13.24 10.49
N PHE A 119 6.83 13.19 10.93
CA PHE A 119 7.30 12.07 11.74
C PHE A 119 6.46 11.85 13.01
N SER A 120 5.93 12.92 13.60
CA SER A 120 5.00 12.86 14.74
C SER A 120 3.65 12.16 14.41
N SER A 121 3.32 11.96 13.15
CA SER A 121 2.07 11.33 12.69
C SER A 121 2.25 9.91 12.13
N VAL A 122 3.48 9.37 12.12
CA VAL A 122 3.78 8.05 11.51
C VAL A 122 3.09 6.90 12.25
N GLU A 123 2.74 7.06 13.52
CA GLU A 123 2.02 6.03 14.29
C GLU A 123 0.70 5.58 13.64
N VAL A 124 0.07 6.45 12.82
CA VAL A 124 -1.13 6.09 12.07
C VAL A 124 -0.85 4.95 11.08
N ILE A 125 0.35 4.91 10.50
CA ILE A 125 0.77 3.86 9.55
C ILE A 125 0.94 2.52 10.27
N GLU A 126 1.52 2.48 11.47
CA GLU A 126 1.62 1.24 12.27
C GLU A 126 0.23 0.67 12.54
N THR A 127 -0.69 1.54 12.96
CA THR A 127 -2.08 1.15 13.22
C THR A 127 -2.76 0.63 11.95
N LEU A 128 -2.56 1.28 10.80
CA LEU A 128 -3.09 0.86 9.51
C LEU A 128 -2.56 -0.52 9.11
N VAL A 129 -1.24 -0.72 9.17
CA VAL A 129 -0.60 -2.01 8.83
C VAL A 129 -1.12 -3.14 9.71
N ASP A 130 -1.27 -2.93 11.02
CA ASP A 130 -1.80 -3.95 11.93
C ASP A 130 -3.26 -4.32 11.59
N LYS A 131 -4.06 -3.37 11.18
CA LYS A 131 -5.45 -3.61 10.77
C LYS A 131 -5.53 -4.33 9.43
N LEU A 132 -4.69 -3.95 8.47
CA LEU A 132 -4.58 -4.65 7.18
C LEU A 132 -4.20 -6.12 7.37
N ARG A 133 -3.19 -6.40 8.22
CA ARG A 133 -2.81 -7.79 8.57
C ARG A 133 -3.95 -8.57 9.21
N ASN A 134 -4.66 -7.96 10.15
CA ASN A 134 -5.79 -8.60 10.81
C ASN A 134 -6.97 -8.86 9.86
N ALA A 135 -7.08 -8.13 8.77
CA ALA A 135 -8.06 -8.33 7.71
C ALA A 135 -7.62 -9.38 6.67
N GLY A 136 -6.40 -9.90 6.77
CA GLY A 136 -5.89 -10.93 5.86
C GLY A 136 -4.94 -10.42 4.78
N ALA A 137 -4.47 -9.17 4.87
CA ALA A 137 -3.42 -8.67 3.99
C ALA A 137 -2.14 -9.51 4.13
N LEU A 138 -1.57 -9.90 3.01
CA LEU A 138 -0.33 -10.65 2.90
C LEU A 138 0.82 -9.70 2.54
N GLY A 139 1.94 -9.88 3.21
CA GLY A 139 3.18 -9.16 2.95
C GLY A 139 4.26 -10.05 2.35
N SER A 140 5.50 -9.57 2.27
CA SER A 140 6.65 -10.27 1.66
C SER A 140 6.93 -11.65 2.24
N ARG A 141 6.51 -11.96 3.46
CA ARG A 141 6.72 -13.27 4.09
C ARG A 141 5.78 -14.34 3.53
N ASP A 142 4.66 -13.93 2.99
CA ASP A 142 3.57 -14.81 2.54
C ASP A 142 3.46 -14.82 1.01
N ALA A 143 4.14 -13.88 0.33
CA ALA A 143 4.13 -13.74 -1.11
C ALA A 143 5.20 -14.61 -1.76
N ILE A 144 4.78 -15.45 -2.71
CA ILE A 144 5.70 -16.35 -3.46
C ILE A 144 6.32 -15.61 -4.64
N TYR A 145 5.64 -14.59 -5.18
CA TYR A 145 6.00 -13.95 -6.46
C TYR A 145 6.35 -12.46 -6.33
N PHE A 146 5.87 -11.77 -5.29
CA PHE A 146 6.07 -10.34 -5.13
C PHE A 146 6.71 -10.03 -3.77
N ALA A 147 7.63 -9.07 -3.75
CA ALA A 147 8.22 -8.54 -2.53
C ALA A 147 7.34 -7.39 -2.02
N PHE A 148 6.32 -7.70 -1.24
CA PHE A 148 5.47 -6.70 -0.62
C PHE A 148 6.11 -6.14 0.65
N GLY A 149 5.89 -4.88 0.92
CA GLY A 149 6.54 -4.28 2.08
C GLY A 149 6.06 -2.90 2.43
N LEU A 150 6.84 -2.28 3.28
CA LEU A 150 6.71 -0.89 3.67
C LEU A 150 7.95 -0.15 3.16
N GLN A 151 7.73 0.80 2.26
CA GLN A 151 8.76 1.71 1.81
C GLN A 151 8.61 3.06 2.52
N LEU A 152 9.72 3.58 3.02
CA LEU A 152 9.79 4.87 3.69
C LEU A 152 10.68 5.82 2.88
N ASN A 153 10.14 6.95 2.50
CA ASN A 153 10.80 7.99 1.71
C ASN A 153 10.96 9.26 2.58
N PRO A 154 11.96 9.30 3.49
CA PRO A 154 12.14 10.44 4.40
C PRO A 154 12.71 11.65 3.67
N GLU A 155 12.18 12.84 4.01
CA GLU A 155 12.77 14.11 3.62
C GLU A 155 14.19 14.25 4.20
N LEU A 156 15.09 14.85 3.46
CA LEU A 156 16.46 15.10 3.92
C LEU A 156 16.48 16.13 5.05
N PRO A 157 17.48 16.04 5.97
CA PRO A 157 17.69 17.04 7.02
C PRO A 157 18.02 18.40 6.44
#